data_32f4a667350e5228d16fe65af10dab02
#
_entry.id   32f4a667350e5228d16fe65af10dab02
#
_cell.length_a   1.000
_cell.length_b   1.000
_cell.length_c   1.000
_cell.angle_alpha   90.00
_cell.angle_beta   90.00
_cell.angle_gamma   90.00
#
_symmetry.space_group_name_H-M   'P 1'
#
loop_
_entity.id
_entity.type
_entity.pdbx_description
1 polymer ?
#
loop_
_entity_poly.entity_id
_entity_poly.type
_entity_poly.pdbx_seq_one_letter_code
_entity_poly.pdbx_strand_id
1 'polypeptide(L)'
;MIMSFAAPLGVGVTSEGEYFDLELKTPMSSKEAVERLNQVMVEGMEVISVQEVPEGKKGKAMSLVAAADYLVSFREGKEPGENWKEKVPAFMEQQEIRILKKTKKNEKEVDIKPYIYEMEIRGESIFLKLAAGSVKNTKPELVMEAFFAFCGQEFQPLSLLIHRMEVYGDLGEEGERKLVSLEDLGEEIE
;
A
#
# COMPACT_ATOMS: atom_id res chain seq x y z
N MET A 1 2.18 -23.63 -13.47
CA MET A 1 2.00 -22.78 -12.28
C MET A 1 1.85 -21.36 -12.78
N ILE A 2 0.78 -20.70 -12.41
CA ILE A 2 0.53 -19.30 -12.72
C ILE A 2 0.70 -18.53 -11.41
N MET A 3 1.45 -17.43 -11.44
CA MET A 3 1.67 -16.55 -10.29
C MET A 3 1.28 -15.12 -10.68
N SER A 4 0.54 -14.43 -9.81
CA SER A 4 0.08 -13.06 -10.05
C SER A 4 0.17 -12.25 -8.76
N PHE A 5 1.00 -11.23 -8.72
CA PHE A 5 1.11 -10.33 -7.55
C PHE A 5 -0.11 -9.42 -7.44
N ALA A 6 -0.59 -9.21 -6.23
CA ALA A 6 -1.72 -8.32 -5.94
C ALA A 6 -1.36 -6.85 -6.23
N ALA A 7 -0.24 -6.39 -5.68
CA ALA A 7 0.23 -5.02 -5.84
C ALA A 7 1.78 -5.02 -5.90
N PRO A 8 2.39 -5.01 -7.10
CA PRO A 8 3.84 -5.02 -7.22
C PRO A 8 4.51 -3.95 -6.38
N LEU A 9 5.55 -4.34 -5.63
CA LEU A 9 6.30 -3.44 -4.76
C LEU A 9 7.22 -2.54 -5.59
N GLY A 10 7.23 -1.25 -5.28
CA GLY A 10 8.14 -0.29 -5.93
C GLY A 10 9.59 -0.46 -5.47
N VAL A 11 10.53 -0.11 -6.35
CA VAL A 11 11.96 -0.11 -5.98
C VAL A 11 12.20 0.88 -4.83
N GLY A 12 12.90 0.43 -3.78
CA GLY A 12 13.21 1.24 -2.60
C GLY A 12 12.12 1.23 -1.52
N VAL A 13 11.03 0.49 -1.74
CA VAL A 13 9.99 0.26 -0.74
C VAL A 13 10.19 -1.11 -0.10
N THR A 14 10.16 -1.19 1.22
CA THR A 14 10.11 -2.45 1.97
C THR A 14 8.66 -2.80 2.31
N SER A 15 8.39 -4.05 2.67
CA SER A 15 7.03 -4.48 2.98
C SER A 15 6.99 -5.68 3.91
N GLU A 16 5.89 -5.82 4.66
CA GLU A 16 5.50 -7.02 5.41
C GLU A 16 4.11 -7.52 5.01
N GLY A 17 3.39 -6.80 4.13
CA GLY A 17 2.06 -7.14 3.62
C GLY A 17 2.07 -7.29 2.10
N GLU A 18 2.62 -8.38 1.57
CA GLU A 18 2.63 -8.68 0.13
C GLU A 18 1.85 -9.95 -0.17
N TYR A 19 1.04 -9.88 -1.21
CA TYR A 19 0.16 -10.98 -1.61
C TYR A 19 0.35 -11.36 -3.07
N PHE A 20 0.24 -12.64 -3.36
CA PHE A 20 0.18 -13.14 -4.72
C PHE A 20 -0.73 -14.37 -4.83
N ASP A 21 -1.42 -14.49 -5.94
CA ASP A 21 -2.18 -15.70 -6.28
C ASP A 21 -1.23 -16.75 -6.85
N LEU A 22 -1.42 -17.96 -6.38
CA LEU A 22 -0.70 -19.14 -6.84
C LEU A 22 -1.67 -20.25 -7.22
N GLU A 23 -1.59 -20.74 -8.46
CA GLU A 23 -2.34 -21.90 -8.89
C GLU A 23 -1.52 -23.17 -8.65
N LEU A 24 -1.97 -24.01 -7.73
CA LEU A 24 -1.37 -25.30 -7.42
C LEU A 24 -1.93 -26.39 -8.34
N LYS A 25 -1.05 -27.21 -8.92
CA LYS A 25 -1.44 -28.37 -9.75
C LYS A 25 -1.84 -29.59 -8.91
N THR A 26 -1.29 -29.67 -7.72
CA THR A 26 -1.52 -30.77 -6.79
C THR A 26 -1.96 -30.20 -5.46
N PRO A 27 -3.05 -30.68 -4.88
CA PRO A 27 -3.49 -30.26 -3.54
C PRO A 27 -2.38 -30.54 -2.50
N MET A 28 -2.22 -29.62 -1.58
CA MET A 28 -1.31 -29.74 -0.43
C MET A 28 -1.81 -28.86 0.70
N SER A 29 -1.42 -29.13 1.94
CA SER A 29 -1.78 -28.29 3.08
C SER A 29 -1.09 -26.93 3.02
N SER A 30 -1.67 -25.94 3.69
CA SER A 30 -1.08 -24.59 3.84
C SER A 30 0.34 -24.66 4.38
N LYS A 31 0.57 -25.49 5.40
CA LYS A 31 1.89 -25.70 6.01
C LYS A 31 2.92 -26.25 5.02
N GLU A 32 2.57 -27.30 4.28
CA GLU A 32 3.45 -27.89 3.27
C GLU A 32 3.77 -26.89 2.16
N ALA A 33 2.78 -26.08 1.74
CA ALA A 33 2.97 -25.05 0.73
C ALA A 33 3.95 -23.95 1.19
N VAL A 34 3.80 -23.46 2.42
CA VAL A 34 4.72 -22.50 3.03
C VAL A 34 6.15 -23.05 3.09
N GLU A 35 6.31 -24.28 3.61
CA GLU A 35 7.63 -24.92 3.72
C GLU A 35 8.33 -25.08 2.35
N ARG A 36 7.60 -25.53 1.32
CA ARG A 36 8.14 -25.71 -0.02
C ARG A 36 8.49 -24.40 -0.70
N LEU A 37 7.66 -23.37 -0.54
CA LEU A 37 7.93 -22.04 -1.11
C LEU A 37 9.17 -21.42 -0.46
N ASN A 38 9.29 -21.48 0.86
CA ASN A 38 10.45 -20.91 1.56
C ASN A 38 11.78 -21.60 1.25
N GLN A 39 11.77 -22.88 0.81
CA GLN A 39 12.98 -23.55 0.34
C GLN A 39 13.58 -22.95 -0.94
N VAL A 40 12.78 -22.22 -1.71
CA VAL A 40 13.20 -21.63 -3.00
C VAL A 40 13.15 -20.12 -3.02
N MET A 41 12.74 -19.48 -1.90
CA MET A 41 12.77 -18.02 -1.77
C MET A 41 14.20 -17.49 -1.73
N VAL A 42 14.36 -16.30 -2.25
CA VAL A 42 15.64 -15.57 -2.18
C VAL A 42 15.78 -14.88 -0.82
N GLU A 43 17.02 -14.56 -0.45
CA GLU A 43 17.30 -13.80 0.77
C GLU A 43 16.49 -12.49 0.82
N GLY A 44 15.88 -12.22 1.97
CA GLY A 44 15.02 -11.04 2.20
C GLY A 44 13.54 -11.23 1.80
N MET A 45 13.15 -12.44 1.37
CA MET A 45 11.74 -12.79 1.11
C MET A 45 11.35 -14.04 1.87
N GLU A 46 10.20 -13.97 2.56
CA GLU A 46 9.62 -15.07 3.32
C GLU A 46 8.14 -15.20 3.02
N VAL A 47 7.67 -16.43 2.80
CA VAL A 47 6.24 -16.75 2.72
C VAL A 47 5.75 -17.05 4.13
N ILE A 48 4.81 -16.22 4.62
CA ILE A 48 4.29 -16.31 5.98
C ILE A 48 3.10 -17.27 6.04
N SER A 49 2.18 -17.16 5.08
CA SER A 49 0.98 -17.98 5.00
C SER A 49 0.63 -18.35 3.56
N VAL A 50 -0.09 -19.44 3.39
CA VAL A 50 -0.73 -19.85 2.15
C VAL A 50 -2.16 -20.25 2.50
N GLN A 51 -3.13 -19.69 1.81
CA GLN A 51 -4.54 -19.91 2.07
C GLN A 51 -5.28 -20.20 0.77
N GLU A 52 -6.33 -21.01 0.83
CA GLU A 52 -7.23 -21.22 -0.28
C GLU A 52 -8.24 -20.07 -0.36
N VAL A 53 -8.39 -19.49 -1.54
CA VAL A 53 -9.44 -18.52 -1.79
C VAL A 53 -10.67 -19.24 -2.31
N PRO A 54 -11.80 -19.23 -1.55
CA PRO A 54 -13.01 -19.92 -1.94
C PRO A 54 -13.56 -19.48 -3.31
N GLU A 55 -14.07 -20.42 -4.10
CA GLU A 55 -14.54 -20.17 -5.48
C GLU A 55 -15.65 -19.09 -5.62
N GLY A 56 -16.32 -18.70 -4.57
CA GLY A 56 -17.34 -17.64 -4.56
C GLY A 56 -16.82 -16.22 -4.44
N LYS A 57 -15.58 -16.03 -3.98
CA LYS A 57 -14.93 -14.72 -3.80
C LYS A 57 -14.02 -14.40 -4.99
N LYS A 58 -14.53 -14.59 -6.19
CA LYS A 58 -13.75 -14.60 -7.44
C LYS A 58 -13.24 -13.23 -7.86
N GLY A 59 -11.96 -13.08 -7.76
CA GLY A 59 -11.12 -12.09 -8.42
C GLY A 59 -9.68 -12.47 -8.19
N LYS A 60 -8.80 -12.22 -9.15
CA LYS A 60 -7.36 -12.24 -8.87
C LYS A 60 -7.10 -11.20 -7.81
N ALA A 61 -6.21 -11.47 -6.85
CA ALA A 61 -5.87 -10.54 -5.77
C ALA A 61 -5.60 -9.12 -6.30
N MET A 62 -4.94 -9.00 -7.45
CA MET A 62 -4.71 -7.72 -8.13
C MET A 62 -6.00 -6.92 -8.44
N SER A 63 -7.11 -7.58 -8.74
CA SER A 63 -8.38 -6.91 -9.06
C SER A 63 -9.16 -6.49 -7.81
N LEU A 64 -8.83 -7.08 -6.67
CA LEU A 64 -9.48 -6.80 -5.38
C LEU A 64 -8.82 -5.64 -4.64
N VAL A 65 -7.54 -5.34 -4.94
CA VAL A 65 -6.79 -4.28 -4.25
C VAL A 65 -7.52 -2.94 -4.36
N ALA A 66 -7.81 -2.35 -3.20
CA ALA A 66 -8.51 -1.08 -3.05
C ALA A 66 -7.79 -0.07 -2.16
N ALA A 67 -6.99 -0.55 -1.19
CA ALA A 67 -6.22 0.28 -0.29
C ALA A 67 -4.91 -0.39 0.12
N ALA A 68 -3.99 0.40 0.65
CA ALA A 68 -2.80 -0.10 1.31
C ALA A 68 -2.37 0.85 2.44
N ASP A 69 -1.77 0.26 3.47
CA ASP A 69 -1.17 0.96 4.60
C ASP A 69 0.33 1.10 4.42
N TYR A 70 0.82 2.27 4.77
CA TYR A 70 2.24 2.61 4.69
C TYR A 70 2.71 3.27 5.98
N LEU A 71 3.93 2.96 6.38
CA LEU A 71 4.70 3.73 7.34
C LEU A 71 5.78 4.49 6.58
N VAL A 72 5.75 5.82 6.67
CA VAL A 72 6.70 6.70 5.98
C VAL A 72 7.59 7.37 7.01
N SER A 73 8.88 7.12 6.93
CA SER A 73 9.91 7.74 7.76
C SER A 73 10.79 8.63 6.91
N PHE A 74 11.49 9.55 7.56
CA PHE A 74 12.43 10.45 6.90
C PHE A 74 13.85 9.94 7.08
N ARG A 75 14.69 10.16 6.08
CA ARG A 75 16.14 10.05 6.28
C ARG A 75 16.58 11.20 7.16
N GLU A 76 17.67 11.00 7.90
CA GLU A 76 18.23 11.99 8.83
C GLU A 76 18.38 13.38 8.19
N GLY A 77 17.79 14.40 8.81
CA GLY A 77 17.81 15.78 8.34
C GLY A 77 16.99 16.04 7.06
N LYS A 78 16.03 15.14 6.73
CA LYS A 78 15.14 15.27 5.58
C LYS A 78 13.68 15.43 5.95
N GLU A 79 13.39 15.76 7.19
CA GLU A 79 12.05 16.06 7.68
C GLU A 79 11.53 17.37 7.03
N PRO A 80 10.20 17.53 6.89
CA PRO A 80 9.61 18.74 6.29
C PRO A 80 9.58 19.96 7.24
N GLY A 81 10.66 20.19 7.98
CA GLY A 81 10.85 21.28 8.93
C GLY A 81 10.63 20.83 10.39
N GLU A 82 10.98 21.71 11.34
CA GLU A 82 11.01 21.36 12.79
C GLU A 82 9.63 20.98 13.38
N ASN A 83 8.56 21.66 12.94
CA ASN A 83 7.20 21.47 13.49
C ASN A 83 6.27 20.71 12.53
N TRP A 84 6.78 19.77 11.76
CA TRP A 84 5.98 19.06 10.78
C TRP A 84 4.85 18.23 11.39
N LYS A 85 5.05 17.69 12.60
CA LYS A 85 4.03 16.89 13.30
C LYS A 85 2.77 17.71 13.58
N GLU A 86 2.92 18.96 14.01
CA GLU A 86 1.81 19.85 14.31
C GLU A 86 1.00 20.23 13.06
N LYS A 87 1.59 20.11 11.88
CA LYS A 87 0.97 20.45 10.59
C LYS A 87 0.13 19.33 9.99
N VAL A 88 0.30 18.07 10.45
CA VAL A 88 -0.45 16.92 9.91
C VAL A 88 -1.97 17.10 10.04
N PRO A 89 -2.53 17.49 11.21
CA PRO A 89 -3.97 17.72 11.30
C PRO A 89 -4.46 18.80 10.33
N ALA A 90 -3.80 19.96 10.28
CA ALA A 90 -4.18 21.06 9.40
C ALA A 90 -4.06 20.70 7.91
N PHE A 91 -3.08 19.86 7.53
CA PHE A 91 -2.97 19.32 6.19
C PHE A 91 -4.19 18.44 5.85
N MET A 92 -4.62 17.60 6.78
CA MET A 92 -5.77 16.72 6.58
C MET A 92 -7.13 17.44 6.67
N GLU A 93 -7.21 18.61 7.27
CA GLU A 93 -8.43 19.45 7.30
C GLU A 93 -8.70 20.18 5.98
N GLN A 94 -7.74 20.23 5.05
CA GLN A 94 -7.96 20.84 3.74
C GLN A 94 -9.10 20.14 2.99
N GLN A 95 -9.94 20.93 2.30
CA GLN A 95 -11.04 20.40 1.47
C GLN A 95 -10.50 19.67 0.23
N GLU A 96 -9.39 20.16 -0.34
CA GLU A 96 -8.72 19.62 -1.51
C GLU A 96 -7.21 19.59 -1.28
N ILE A 97 -6.55 18.55 -1.75
CA ILE A 97 -5.08 18.44 -1.78
C ILE A 97 -4.68 18.24 -3.25
N ARG A 98 -4.31 19.33 -3.90
CA ARG A 98 -4.00 19.32 -5.33
C ARG A 98 -2.51 19.06 -5.57
N ILE A 99 -2.25 18.15 -6.49
CA ILE A 99 -0.90 17.86 -6.99
C ILE A 99 -0.85 18.00 -8.50
N LEU A 100 0.33 18.33 -9.02
CA LEU A 100 0.59 18.34 -10.45
C LEU A 100 1.09 16.97 -10.91
N LYS A 101 0.20 16.13 -11.42
CA LYS A 101 0.57 14.81 -11.94
C LYS A 101 1.13 14.96 -13.36
N LYS A 102 2.43 14.70 -13.49
CA LYS A 102 3.11 14.68 -14.81
C LYS A 102 2.93 13.32 -15.48
N THR A 103 2.44 13.35 -16.69
CA THR A 103 2.41 12.18 -17.59
C THR A 103 3.33 12.43 -18.77
N LYS A 104 3.70 11.39 -19.53
CA LYS A 104 4.60 11.54 -20.69
C LYS A 104 4.15 12.59 -21.72
N LYS A 105 2.88 12.99 -21.72
CA LYS A 105 2.31 13.89 -22.74
C LYS A 105 1.62 15.14 -22.16
N ASN A 106 1.22 15.12 -20.87
CA ASN A 106 0.46 16.23 -20.26
C ASN A 106 0.79 16.35 -18.77
N GLU A 107 0.68 17.57 -18.26
CA GLU A 107 0.60 17.87 -16.84
C GLU A 107 -0.88 18.09 -16.50
N LYS A 108 -1.38 17.44 -15.45
CA LYS A 108 -2.76 17.60 -14.99
C LYS A 108 -2.77 17.79 -13.49
N GLU A 109 -3.46 18.82 -13.06
CA GLU A 109 -3.76 19.00 -11.64
C GLU A 109 -4.82 17.98 -11.21
N VAL A 110 -4.56 17.27 -10.11
CA VAL A 110 -5.42 16.22 -9.56
C VAL A 110 -5.58 16.45 -8.07
N ASP A 111 -6.81 16.44 -7.59
CA ASP A 111 -7.09 16.37 -6.17
C ASP A 111 -6.91 14.94 -5.66
N ILE A 112 -6.00 14.77 -4.70
CA ILE A 112 -5.71 13.48 -4.08
C ILE A 112 -6.36 13.30 -2.69
N LYS A 113 -7.01 14.35 -2.15
CA LYS A 113 -7.64 14.30 -0.84
C LYS A 113 -8.61 13.12 -0.66
N PRO A 114 -9.49 12.79 -1.64
CA PRO A 114 -10.41 11.65 -1.52
C PRO A 114 -9.73 10.29 -1.46
N TYR A 115 -8.43 10.22 -1.78
CA TYR A 115 -7.63 8.99 -1.84
C TYR A 115 -6.67 8.84 -0.68
N ILE A 116 -6.65 9.79 0.25
CA ILE A 116 -5.96 9.72 1.53
C ILE A 116 -7.01 9.38 2.59
N TYR A 117 -7.12 8.12 2.95
CA TYR A 117 -8.14 7.67 3.90
C TYR A 117 -7.76 8.00 5.32
N GLU A 118 -6.47 7.91 5.63
CA GLU A 118 -5.92 8.18 6.96
C GLU A 118 -4.49 8.73 6.84
N MET A 119 -4.13 9.66 7.70
CA MET A 119 -2.78 10.17 7.89
C MET A 119 -2.58 10.49 9.35
N GLU A 120 -1.69 9.75 10.01
CA GLU A 120 -1.45 9.86 11.44
C GLU A 120 0.05 9.90 11.75
N ILE A 121 0.38 10.49 12.88
CA ILE A 121 1.74 10.47 13.42
C ILE A 121 1.94 9.19 14.22
N ARG A 122 2.98 8.42 13.89
CA ARG A 122 3.42 7.26 14.65
C ARG A 122 4.90 7.40 15.02
N GLY A 123 5.17 7.94 16.21
CA GLY A 123 6.53 8.27 16.66
C GLY A 123 7.18 9.35 15.79
N GLU A 124 8.25 9.00 15.10
CA GLU A 124 8.96 9.87 14.13
C GLU A 124 8.56 9.58 12.67
N SER A 125 7.49 8.82 12.47
CA SER A 125 6.99 8.42 11.17
C SER A 125 5.57 8.91 10.94
N ILE A 126 5.12 8.87 9.69
CA ILE A 126 3.74 9.13 9.30
C ILE A 126 3.13 7.82 8.81
N PHE A 127 2.03 7.41 9.40
CA PHE A 127 1.19 6.36 8.89
C PHE A 127 0.26 6.93 7.82
N LEU A 128 0.12 6.24 6.71
CA LEU A 128 -0.77 6.58 5.61
C LEU A 128 -1.62 5.36 5.23
N LYS A 129 -2.94 5.52 5.19
CA LYS A 129 -3.84 4.60 4.51
C LYS A 129 -4.32 5.25 3.22
N LEU A 130 -3.95 4.66 2.09
CA LEU A 130 -4.13 5.25 0.76
C LEU A 130 -4.96 4.35 -0.15
N ALA A 131 -5.69 4.98 -1.08
CA ALA A 131 -6.29 4.26 -2.19
C ALA A 131 -5.19 3.57 -3.02
N ALA A 132 -5.35 2.28 -3.27
CA ALA A 132 -4.46 1.46 -4.08
C ALA A 132 -5.27 0.64 -5.09
N GLY A 133 -4.62 0.12 -6.11
CA GLY A 133 -5.24 -0.76 -7.10
C GLY A 133 -5.25 -0.19 -8.51
N SER A 134 -5.91 -0.92 -9.42
CA SER A 134 -5.88 -0.61 -10.86
C SER A 134 -6.71 0.62 -11.24
N VAL A 135 -7.78 0.91 -10.51
CA VAL A 135 -8.70 2.03 -10.81
C VAL A 135 -8.16 3.34 -10.24
N LYS A 136 -7.68 3.30 -9.01
CA LYS A 136 -7.12 4.48 -8.30
C LYS A 136 -5.92 4.03 -7.48
N ASN A 137 -4.79 4.67 -7.71
CA ASN A 137 -3.55 4.40 -7.00
C ASN A 137 -2.88 5.71 -6.62
N THR A 138 -2.77 5.96 -5.33
CA THR A 138 -2.08 7.11 -4.76
C THR A 138 -0.82 6.63 -4.08
N LYS A 139 0.32 7.06 -4.60
CA LYS A 139 1.61 6.69 -4.02
C LYS A 139 1.91 7.54 -2.79
N PRO A 140 2.55 6.97 -1.75
CA PRO A 140 2.98 7.73 -0.58
C PRO A 140 3.82 8.96 -0.94
N GLU A 141 4.72 8.86 -1.93
CA GLU A 141 5.57 9.97 -2.36
C GLU A 141 4.77 11.19 -2.82
N LEU A 142 3.63 10.97 -3.51
CA LEU A 142 2.77 12.08 -3.96
C LEU A 142 2.09 12.80 -2.81
N VAL A 143 1.67 12.06 -1.79
CA VAL A 143 1.10 12.64 -0.56
C VAL A 143 2.16 13.43 0.18
N MET A 144 3.36 12.87 0.30
CA MET A 144 4.47 13.51 1.00
C MET A 144 4.98 14.73 0.25
N GLU A 145 5.04 14.72 -1.08
CA GLU A 145 5.37 15.89 -1.89
C GLU A 145 4.39 17.05 -1.61
N ALA A 146 3.08 16.76 -1.58
CA ALA A 146 2.07 17.75 -1.22
C ALA A 146 2.22 18.24 0.23
N PHE A 147 2.54 17.35 1.16
CA PHE A 147 2.78 17.70 2.56
C PHE A 147 4.01 18.56 2.77
N PHE A 148 5.14 18.27 2.08
CA PHE A 148 6.33 19.11 2.08
C PHE A 148 6.01 20.51 1.57
N ALA A 149 5.32 20.63 0.45
CA ALA A 149 4.87 21.91 -0.09
C ALA A 149 3.98 22.67 0.91
N PHE A 150 3.06 22.00 1.58
CA PHE A 150 2.22 22.57 2.64
C PHE A 150 3.07 23.06 3.84
N CYS A 151 4.15 22.37 4.14
CA CYS A 151 5.12 22.78 5.15
C CYS A 151 6.01 23.95 4.70
N GLY A 152 5.96 24.37 3.42
CA GLY A 152 6.83 25.39 2.85
C GLY A 152 8.24 24.88 2.54
N GLN A 153 8.38 23.57 2.34
CA GLN A 153 9.64 22.89 2.06
C GLN A 153 9.62 22.25 0.67
N GLU A 154 10.76 22.16 0.04
CA GLU A 154 10.92 21.44 -1.22
C GLU A 154 11.11 19.94 -0.96
N PHE A 155 10.30 19.13 -1.64
CA PHE A 155 10.42 17.67 -1.58
C PHE A 155 11.66 17.20 -2.35
N GLN A 156 12.53 16.46 -1.68
CA GLN A 156 13.70 15.86 -2.29
C GLN A 156 13.43 14.38 -2.62
N PRO A 157 13.60 13.95 -3.86
CA PRO A 157 13.56 12.52 -4.19
C PRO A 157 14.50 11.72 -3.27
N LEU A 158 14.08 10.54 -2.85
CA LEU A 158 14.84 9.65 -1.96
C LEU A 158 15.02 10.16 -0.51
N SER A 159 14.30 11.20 -0.08
CA SER A 159 14.28 11.64 1.32
C SER A 159 13.50 10.73 2.24
N LEU A 160 12.66 9.87 1.68
CA LEU A 160 11.77 8.99 2.41
C LEU A 160 12.30 7.56 2.52
N LEU A 161 11.91 6.91 3.61
CA LEU A 161 11.93 5.47 3.79
C LEU A 161 10.47 5.03 3.86
N ILE A 162 10.03 4.23 2.89
CA ILE A 162 8.64 3.81 2.77
C ILE A 162 8.55 2.31 3.06
N HIS A 163 7.67 1.95 3.98
CA HIS A 163 7.37 0.57 4.32
C HIS A 163 5.89 0.32 4.13
N ARG A 164 5.52 -0.67 3.30
CA ARG A 164 4.13 -1.09 3.12
C ARG A 164 3.79 -2.13 4.18
N MET A 165 2.80 -1.83 5.00
CA MET A 165 2.39 -2.66 6.12
C MET A 165 1.31 -3.67 5.74
N GLU A 166 0.35 -3.25 4.89
CA GLU A 166 -0.79 -4.08 4.54
C GLU A 166 -1.41 -3.67 3.21
N VAL A 167 -2.11 -4.62 2.58
CA VAL A 167 -2.91 -4.42 1.36
C VAL A 167 -4.33 -4.93 1.60
N TYR A 168 -5.32 -4.11 1.23
CA TYR A 168 -6.74 -4.36 1.47
C TYR A 168 -7.51 -4.54 0.17
N GLY A 169 -8.47 -5.45 0.20
CA GLY A 169 -9.62 -5.46 -0.70
C GLY A 169 -10.78 -4.63 -0.14
N ASP A 170 -11.70 -4.21 -1.01
CA ASP A 170 -12.95 -3.58 -0.61
C ASP A 170 -14.10 -4.55 -0.86
N LEU A 171 -14.74 -4.99 0.21
CA LEU A 171 -15.93 -5.86 0.18
C LEU A 171 -17.22 -5.05 0.45
N GLY A 172 -17.14 -3.73 0.47
CA GLY A 172 -18.28 -2.85 0.66
C GLY A 172 -19.22 -2.86 -0.54
N GLU A 173 -20.47 -2.51 -0.29
CA GLU A 173 -21.46 -2.23 -1.33
C GLU A 173 -21.30 -0.79 -1.86
N GLU A 174 -22.01 -0.46 -2.92
CA GLU A 174 -21.91 0.84 -3.57
C GLU A 174 -22.23 1.98 -2.59
N GLY A 175 -21.21 2.79 -2.27
CA GLY A 175 -21.31 3.93 -1.34
C GLY A 175 -20.79 3.66 0.08
N GLU A 176 -20.57 2.39 0.48
CA GLU A 176 -20.04 2.03 1.79
C GLU A 176 -18.75 1.20 1.62
N ARG A 177 -17.63 1.75 2.08
CA ARG A 177 -16.33 1.05 1.99
C ARG A 177 -16.17 0.10 3.16
N LYS A 178 -15.82 -1.17 2.85
CA LYS A 178 -15.45 -2.19 3.82
C LYS A 178 -14.09 -2.78 3.45
N LEU A 179 -13.04 -2.17 3.96
CA LEU A 179 -11.67 -2.65 3.75
C LEU A 179 -11.40 -3.89 4.62
N VAL A 180 -10.93 -4.93 3.98
CA VAL A 180 -10.56 -6.22 4.60
C VAL A 180 -9.16 -6.56 4.12
N SER A 181 -8.27 -7.02 5.01
CA SER A 181 -6.95 -7.51 4.62
C SER A 181 -7.10 -8.60 3.55
N LEU A 182 -6.21 -8.65 2.59
CA LEU A 182 -6.23 -9.72 1.59
C LEU A 182 -5.97 -11.09 2.24
N GLU A 183 -5.27 -11.14 3.37
CA GLU A 183 -5.08 -12.36 4.16
C GLU A 183 -6.41 -12.94 4.66
N ASP A 184 -7.33 -12.08 5.11
CA ASP A 184 -8.63 -12.50 5.65
C ASP A 184 -9.61 -12.99 4.57
N LEU A 185 -9.25 -12.98 3.31
CA LEU A 185 -10.08 -13.47 2.21
C LEU A 185 -9.93 -14.97 1.95
N GLY A 186 -8.88 -15.58 2.49
CA GLY A 186 -8.58 -17.01 2.33
C GLY A 186 -8.95 -17.84 3.55
N GLU A 187 -8.83 -19.16 3.40
CA GLU A 187 -9.00 -20.14 4.46
C GLU A 187 -7.80 -21.09 4.48
N GLU A 188 -7.41 -21.53 5.68
CA GLU A 188 -6.30 -22.46 5.83
C GLU A 188 -6.67 -23.85 5.27
N ILE A 189 -5.76 -24.47 4.53
CA ILE A 189 -5.91 -25.82 3.95
C ILE A 189 -5.31 -26.82 4.94
N GLU A 190 -6.11 -27.80 5.40
CA GLU A 190 -5.66 -28.89 6.27
C GLU A 190 -4.69 -29.87 5.60
#